data_2e352f61442baf0bdff30430dec6f524
#
_entry.id   2e352f61442baf0bdff30430dec6f524
#
_cell.length_a   1.000
_cell.length_b   1.000
_cell.length_c   1.000
_cell.angle_alpha   90.00
_cell.angle_beta   90.00
_cell.angle_gamma   90.00
#
_symmetry.space_group_name_H-M   'P 1'
#
loop_
_entity.id
_entity.type
_entity.pdbx_description
1 polymer ?
#
loop_
_entity_poly.entity_id
_entity_poly.type
_entity_poly.pdbx_seq_one_letter_code
_entity_poly.pdbx_strand_id
1 'polypeptide(L)'
;MAETRFDVVGIGNAIVDIIGRCDDDFLARFDAPKGHMRLVEEPTIRELYDAMGPAIEISGGSVANSMAGLSGLGGKAAFIGKVAKDTFGEIFAHDIRAAGVSFETAAADGGTPTARSLILVTPDGERTMNTFLGVSPEDGCLLY
;
A
#
# COMPACT_ATOMS: atom_id res chain seq x y z
N MET A 1 -35.94 5.30 10.07
CA MET A 1 -34.50 5.42 10.33
C MET A 1 -33.79 5.52 8.99
N ALA A 2 -32.85 6.42 8.82
CA ALA A 2 -32.09 6.47 7.58
C ALA A 2 -31.24 5.19 7.48
N GLU A 3 -31.32 4.51 6.33
CA GLU A 3 -30.49 3.33 6.07
C GLU A 3 -29.05 3.78 5.92
N THR A 4 -28.13 3.24 6.70
CA THR A 4 -26.71 3.57 6.61
C THR A 4 -26.13 2.95 5.34
N ARG A 5 -25.42 3.76 4.53
CA ARG A 5 -24.77 3.30 3.31
C ARG A 5 -23.63 2.32 3.58
N PHE A 6 -22.89 2.56 4.68
CA PHE A 6 -21.74 1.75 5.11
C PHE A 6 -21.85 1.40 6.58
N ASP A 7 -21.35 0.22 6.95
CA ASP A 7 -21.20 -0.18 8.36
C ASP A 7 -19.96 0.47 8.97
N VAL A 8 -18.87 0.57 8.18
CA VAL A 8 -17.60 1.19 8.60
C VAL A 8 -17.00 1.98 7.43
N VAL A 9 -16.44 3.13 7.75
CA VAL A 9 -15.60 3.92 6.85
C VAL A 9 -14.20 4.02 7.47
N GLY A 10 -13.20 3.51 6.78
CA GLY A 10 -11.80 3.59 7.18
C GLY A 10 -11.08 4.74 6.48
N ILE A 11 -10.23 5.46 7.21
CA ILE A 11 -9.34 6.49 6.66
C ILE A 11 -7.91 6.05 6.91
N GLY A 12 -7.07 6.05 5.88
CA GLY A 12 -5.70 5.58 6.03
C GLY A 12 -4.83 5.78 4.78
N ASN A 13 -3.58 5.35 4.87
CA ASN A 13 -2.66 5.38 3.75
C ASN A 13 -3.07 4.36 2.69
N ALA A 14 -3.26 4.83 1.46
CA ALA A 14 -3.45 3.98 0.29
C ALA A 14 -2.07 3.57 -0.23
N ILE A 15 -1.67 2.34 0.03
CA ILE A 15 -0.32 1.81 -0.27
C ILE A 15 -0.46 0.60 -1.18
N VAL A 16 0.37 0.51 -2.22
CA VAL A 16 0.51 -0.73 -2.99
C VAL A 16 1.62 -1.57 -2.37
N ASP A 17 1.29 -2.78 -1.94
CA ASP A 17 2.26 -3.76 -1.48
C ASP A 17 2.85 -4.50 -2.68
N ILE A 18 4.18 -4.47 -2.80
CA ILE A 18 4.97 -5.11 -3.85
C ILE A 18 5.79 -6.21 -3.18
N ILE A 19 5.35 -7.45 -3.34
CA ILE A 19 5.88 -8.61 -2.63
C ILE A 19 6.78 -9.41 -3.54
N GLY A 20 8.07 -9.50 -3.20
CA GLY A 20 9.05 -10.25 -3.95
C GLY A 20 9.99 -11.05 -3.05
N ARG A 21 10.62 -12.08 -3.63
CA ARG A 21 11.64 -12.89 -2.95
C ARG A 21 13.01 -12.28 -3.14
N CYS A 22 13.84 -12.36 -2.10
CA CYS A 22 15.24 -11.98 -2.17
C CYS A 22 16.08 -12.89 -1.27
N ASP A 23 17.39 -12.73 -1.32
CA ASP A 23 18.35 -13.33 -0.38
C ASP A 23 18.88 -12.29 0.62
N ASP A 24 19.68 -12.74 1.58
CA ASP A 24 20.27 -11.85 2.58
C ASP A 24 21.30 -10.89 1.94
N ASP A 25 21.98 -11.30 0.87
CA ASP A 25 22.95 -10.45 0.16
C ASP A 25 22.25 -9.26 -0.52
N PHE A 26 21.05 -9.46 -1.04
CA PHE A 26 20.23 -8.37 -1.57
C PHE A 26 19.91 -7.35 -0.48
N LEU A 27 19.47 -7.78 0.69
CA LEU A 27 19.18 -6.89 1.82
C LEU A 27 20.42 -6.10 2.26
N ALA A 28 21.58 -6.78 2.36
CA ALA A 28 22.85 -6.16 2.74
C ALA A 28 23.29 -5.09 1.72
N ARG A 29 23.12 -5.36 0.42
CA ARG A 29 23.47 -4.40 -0.65
C ARG A 29 22.70 -3.09 -0.56
N PHE A 30 21.48 -3.12 -0.06
CA PHE A 30 20.61 -1.94 0.09
C PHE A 30 20.51 -1.42 1.52
N ASP A 31 21.35 -1.89 2.44
CA ASP A 31 21.29 -1.53 3.86
C ASP A 31 19.87 -1.70 4.45
N ALA A 32 19.13 -2.70 3.99
CA ALA A 32 17.78 -2.97 4.44
C ALA A 32 17.79 -3.87 5.69
N PRO A 33 17.40 -3.35 6.88
CA PRO A 33 17.45 -4.13 8.12
C PRO A 33 16.44 -5.27 8.08
N LYS A 34 16.93 -6.51 8.00
CA LYS A 34 16.12 -7.73 7.89
C LYS A 34 15.05 -7.80 8.97
N GLY A 35 13.84 -8.15 8.58
CA GLY A 35 12.70 -8.33 9.49
C GLY A 35 12.09 -7.02 10.01
N HIS A 36 12.55 -5.88 9.54
CA HIS A 36 12.07 -4.57 9.98
C HIS A 36 11.34 -3.82 8.86
N MET A 37 10.57 -2.81 9.27
CA MET A 37 10.00 -1.82 8.37
C MET A 37 10.77 -0.51 8.50
N ARG A 38 11.09 0.10 7.37
CA ARG A 38 11.65 1.45 7.32
C ARG A 38 10.89 2.31 6.32
N LEU A 39 10.83 3.61 6.59
CA LEU A 39 10.42 4.60 5.61
C LEU A 39 11.62 4.96 4.72
N VAL A 40 11.36 5.09 3.43
CA VAL A 40 12.37 5.44 2.44
C VAL A 40 11.85 6.54 1.51
N GLU A 41 12.78 7.28 0.91
CA GLU A 41 12.49 8.30 -0.09
C GLU A 41 12.33 7.71 -1.49
N GLU A 42 11.78 8.49 -2.42
CA GLU A 42 11.48 8.04 -3.78
C GLU A 42 12.70 7.48 -4.54
N PRO A 43 13.90 8.05 -4.49
CA PRO A 43 15.07 7.46 -5.16
C PRO A 43 15.38 6.04 -4.67
N THR A 44 15.32 5.83 -3.35
CA THR A 44 15.62 4.51 -2.74
C THR A 44 14.58 3.47 -3.11
N ILE A 45 13.28 3.82 -3.06
CA ILE A 45 12.23 2.87 -3.43
C ILE A 45 12.29 2.50 -4.90
N ARG A 46 12.68 3.42 -5.76
CA ARG A 46 12.88 3.17 -7.19
C ARG A 46 14.06 2.24 -7.45
N GLU A 47 15.22 2.50 -6.82
CA GLU A 47 16.38 1.60 -6.93
C GLU A 47 16.08 0.18 -6.48
N LEU A 48 15.38 0.03 -5.35
CA LEU A 48 14.95 -1.27 -4.85
C LEU A 48 14.01 -1.98 -5.83
N TYR A 49 13.02 -1.26 -6.36
CA TYR A 49 12.06 -1.81 -7.32
C TYR A 49 12.74 -2.27 -8.61
N ASP A 50 13.66 -1.47 -9.16
CA ASP A 50 14.39 -1.80 -10.38
C ASP A 50 15.34 -2.99 -10.21
N ALA A 51 15.82 -3.22 -8.98
CA ALA A 51 16.74 -4.30 -8.67
C ALA A 51 16.06 -5.60 -8.25
N MET A 52 14.79 -5.54 -7.80
CA MET A 52 14.09 -6.75 -7.35
C MET A 52 13.63 -7.62 -8.54
N GLY A 53 13.49 -8.92 -8.27
CA GLY A 53 12.96 -9.89 -9.25
C GLY A 53 11.43 -9.79 -9.39
N PRO A 54 10.82 -10.81 -10.01
CA PRO A 54 9.36 -10.85 -10.17
C PRO A 54 8.62 -10.68 -8.86
N ALA A 55 7.59 -9.85 -8.85
CA ALA A 55 6.84 -9.48 -7.66
C ALA A 55 5.33 -9.55 -7.90
N ILE A 56 4.58 -9.64 -6.81
CA ILE A 56 3.12 -9.51 -6.78
C ILE A 56 2.79 -8.11 -6.30
N GLU A 57 1.94 -7.40 -7.02
CA GLU A 57 1.46 -6.06 -6.70
C GLU A 57 -0.01 -6.10 -6.32
N ILE A 58 -0.34 -5.68 -5.09
CA ILE A 58 -1.71 -5.70 -4.56
C ILE A 58 -1.97 -4.44 -3.72
N SER A 59 -3.23 -4.10 -3.52
CA SER A 59 -3.59 -3.06 -2.55
C SER A 59 -3.20 -3.47 -1.13
N GLY A 60 -2.63 -2.52 -0.37
CA GLY A 60 -2.17 -2.72 0.99
C GLY A 60 -2.45 -1.51 1.88
N GLY A 61 -1.80 -1.48 3.03
CA GLY A 61 -2.05 -0.51 4.09
C GLY A 61 -2.97 -1.06 5.16
N SER A 62 -2.66 -0.80 6.44
CA SER A 62 -3.33 -1.46 7.58
C SER A 62 -4.84 -1.23 7.61
N VAL A 63 -5.30 0.01 7.38
CA VAL A 63 -6.74 0.34 7.37
C VAL A 63 -7.41 -0.24 6.13
N ALA A 64 -6.80 -0.12 4.96
CA ALA A 64 -7.36 -0.69 3.72
C ALA A 64 -7.52 -2.22 3.83
N ASN A 65 -6.52 -2.91 4.38
CA ASN A 65 -6.59 -4.35 4.64
C ASN A 65 -7.70 -4.71 5.64
N SER A 66 -7.92 -3.88 6.66
CA SER A 66 -9.02 -4.06 7.61
C SER A 66 -10.39 -3.91 6.93
N MET A 67 -10.52 -2.93 6.04
CA MET A 67 -11.76 -2.73 5.26
C MET A 67 -12.01 -3.89 4.30
N ALA A 68 -10.96 -4.40 3.63
CA ALA A 68 -11.05 -5.58 2.78
C ALA A 68 -11.47 -6.82 3.58
N GLY A 69 -10.90 -7.03 4.77
CA GLY A 69 -11.29 -8.11 5.67
C GLY A 69 -12.74 -8.01 6.12
N LEU A 70 -13.22 -6.82 6.51
CA LEU A 70 -14.60 -6.58 6.88
C LEU A 70 -15.56 -6.88 5.73
N SER A 71 -15.22 -6.42 4.52
CA SER A 71 -16.00 -6.69 3.30
C SER A 71 -16.08 -8.19 3.03
N GLY A 72 -14.97 -8.92 3.18
CA GLY A 72 -14.91 -10.38 3.04
C GLY A 72 -15.79 -11.14 4.05
N LEU A 73 -16.09 -10.53 5.20
CA LEU A 73 -17.01 -11.04 6.21
C LEU A 73 -18.47 -10.63 5.99
N GLY A 74 -18.76 -9.95 4.87
CA GLY A 74 -20.11 -9.53 4.50
C GLY A 74 -20.52 -8.13 4.99
N GLY A 75 -19.60 -7.36 5.59
CA GLY A 75 -19.86 -5.97 5.99
C GLY A 75 -19.77 -4.99 4.83
N LYS A 76 -20.50 -3.87 4.93
CA LYS A 76 -20.44 -2.78 3.96
C LYS A 76 -19.32 -1.82 4.35
N ALA A 77 -18.17 -1.92 3.70
CA ALA A 77 -16.98 -1.13 4.01
C ALA A 77 -16.72 -0.04 2.95
N ALA A 78 -16.23 1.10 3.40
CA ALA A 78 -15.65 2.13 2.54
C ALA A 78 -14.25 2.52 3.03
N PHE A 79 -13.41 2.97 2.10
CA PHE A 79 -12.07 3.44 2.39
C PHE A 79 -11.84 4.83 1.79
N ILE A 80 -11.22 5.69 2.59
CA ILE A 80 -10.76 7.03 2.18
C ILE A 80 -9.23 7.04 2.29
N GLY A 81 -8.57 7.33 1.19
CA GLY A 81 -7.12 7.42 1.11
C GLY A 81 -6.71 8.01 -0.23
N LYS A 82 -5.48 8.51 -0.34
CA LYS A 82 -5.01 9.21 -1.54
C LYS A 82 -4.08 8.34 -2.37
N VAL A 83 -4.36 8.29 -3.65
CA VAL A 83 -3.47 7.76 -4.70
C VAL A 83 -3.19 8.83 -5.75
N ALA A 84 -2.11 8.70 -6.49
CA ALA A 84 -1.82 9.54 -7.65
C ALA A 84 -2.45 8.94 -8.92
N LYS A 85 -2.48 9.74 -9.98
CA LYS A 85 -2.83 9.28 -11.33
C LYS A 85 -1.63 8.59 -11.97
N ASP A 86 -1.28 7.42 -11.45
CA ASP A 86 -0.20 6.57 -11.94
C ASP A 86 -0.60 5.09 -11.91
N THR A 87 0.25 4.23 -12.44
CA THR A 87 -0.02 2.78 -12.53
C THR A 87 -0.31 2.16 -11.16
N PHE A 88 0.41 2.55 -10.13
CA PHE A 88 0.17 2.02 -8.77
C PHE A 88 -1.15 2.51 -8.19
N GLY A 89 -1.56 3.75 -8.49
CA GLY A 89 -2.87 4.26 -8.11
C GLY A 89 -4.01 3.49 -8.77
N GLU A 90 -3.86 3.11 -10.03
CA GLU A 90 -4.81 2.26 -10.76
C GLU A 90 -4.89 0.85 -10.16
N ILE A 91 -3.73 0.23 -9.84
CA ILE A 91 -3.66 -1.08 -9.18
C ILE A 91 -4.38 -1.03 -7.85
N PHE A 92 -4.07 -0.05 -6.99
CA PHE A 92 -4.72 0.10 -5.70
C PHE A 92 -6.25 0.22 -5.83
N ALA A 93 -6.71 1.13 -6.68
CA ALA A 93 -8.14 1.38 -6.86
C ALA A 93 -8.88 0.16 -7.40
N HIS A 94 -8.29 -0.55 -8.36
CA HIS A 94 -8.85 -1.79 -8.91
C HIS A 94 -8.98 -2.86 -7.82
N ASP A 95 -7.90 -3.13 -7.11
CA ASP A 95 -7.85 -4.23 -6.14
C ASP A 95 -8.77 -4.00 -4.94
N ILE A 96 -8.76 -2.81 -4.35
CA ILE A 96 -9.59 -2.54 -3.18
C ILE A 96 -11.08 -2.60 -3.52
N ARG A 97 -11.46 -2.17 -4.72
CA ARG A 97 -12.84 -2.31 -5.23
C ARG A 97 -13.19 -3.76 -5.52
N ALA A 98 -12.26 -4.54 -6.08
CA ALA A 98 -12.43 -5.97 -6.29
C ALA A 98 -12.60 -6.76 -4.99
N ALA A 99 -12.01 -6.28 -3.89
CA ALA A 99 -12.23 -6.81 -2.54
C ALA A 99 -13.59 -6.42 -1.93
N GLY A 100 -14.43 -5.66 -2.68
CA GLY A 100 -15.77 -5.26 -2.25
C GLY A 100 -15.82 -4.00 -1.39
N VAL A 101 -14.72 -3.25 -1.29
CA VAL A 101 -14.66 -1.99 -0.53
C VAL A 101 -15.00 -0.81 -1.45
N SER A 102 -15.88 0.08 -1.00
CA SER A 102 -16.15 1.32 -1.72
C SER A 102 -14.95 2.28 -1.61
N PHE A 103 -14.39 2.65 -2.75
CA PHE A 103 -13.28 3.60 -2.85
C PHE A 103 -13.58 4.63 -3.93
N GLU A 104 -13.92 5.84 -3.52
CA GLU A 104 -14.38 6.92 -4.39
C GLU A 104 -13.47 8.16 -4.34
N THR A 105 -12.38 8.12 -3.56
CA THR A 105 -11.44 9.24 -3.45
C THR A 105 -10.80 9.53 -4.81
N ALA A 106 -10.89 10.79 -5.25
CA ALA A 106 -10.28 11.21 -6.51
C ALA A 106 -8.75 11.11 -6.43
N ALA A 107 -8.15 10.58 -7.49
CA ALA A 107 -6.69 10.52 -7.59
C ALA A 107 -6.07 11.93 -7.71
N ALA A 108 -4.91 12.13 -7.08
CA ALA A 108 -4.18 13.39 -7.11
C ALA A 108 -3.56 13.66 -8.49
N ASP A 109 -3.58 14.91 -8.90
CA ASP A 109 -2.96 15.42 -10.14
C ASP A 109 -1.53 15.96 -9.94
N GLY A 110 -1.00 15.88 -8.73
CA GLY A 110 0.33 16.42 -8.38
C GLY A 110 1.48 15.52 -8.80
N GLY A 111 2.69 15.88 -8.90
CA GLY A 111 3.84 15.06 -9.30
C GLY A 111 4.29 14.00 -8.28
N THR A 112 3.69 13.94 -7.08
CA THR A 112 4.05 12.96 -6.04
C THR A 112 3.41 11.61 -6.37
N PRO A 113 4.20 10.51 -6.49
CA PRO A 113 3.66 9.20 -6.84
C PRO A 113 2.84 8.56 -5.73
N THR A 114 2.05 7.53 -6.10
CA THR A 114 1.33 6.67 -5.16
C THR A 114 2.29 5.98 -4.19
N ALA A 115 1.85 5.84 -2.94
CA ALA A 115 2.57 5.12 -1.90
C ALA A 115 2.73 3.64 -2.25
N ARG A 116 3.89 3.08 -1.91
CA ARG A 116 4.22 1.67 -2.14
C ARG A 116 5.13 1.14 -1.06
N SER A 117 4.96 -0.13 -0.73
CA SER A 117 5.81 -0.84 0.21
C SER A 117 6.43 -2.05 -0.49
N LEU A 118 7.75 -2.07 -0.63
CA LEU A 118 8.46 -3.24 -1.13
C LEU A 118 8.68 -4.21 0.02
N ILE A 119 8.02 -5.34 -0.06
CA ILE A 119 8.06 -6.42 0.93
C ILE A 119 8.97 -7.51 0.40
N LEU A 120 10.19 -7.54 0.93
CA LEU A 120 11.25 -8.46 0.54
C LEU A 120 11.20 -9.67 1.47
N VAL A 121 10.95 -10.84 0.89
CA VAL A 121 10.79 -12.10 1.64
C VAL A 121 12.04 -12.96 1.44
N THR A 122 12.78 -13.21 2.52
CA THR A 122 13.95 -14.09 2.54
C THR A 122 13.56 -15.56 2.67
N PRO A 123 14.46 -16.53 2.35
CA PRO A 123 14.15 -17.96 2.36
C PRO A 123 13.68 -18.51 3.71
N ASP A 124 14.05 -17.88 4.81
CA ASP A 124 13.58 -18.20 6.17
C ASP A 124 12.18 -17.65 6.50
N GLY A 125 11.54 -16.95 5.53
CA GLY A 125 10.20 -16.38 5.69
C GLY A 125 10.15 -15.00 6.34
N GLU A 126 11.29 -14.40 6.69
CA GLU A 126 11.33 -13.04 7.20
C GLU A 126 10.93 -12.02 6.13
N ARG A 127 10.17 -11.01 6.55
CA ARG A 127 9.70 -9.93 5.70
C ARG A 127 10.37 -8.63 6.07
N THR A 128 11.06 -8.03 5.11
CA THR A 128 11.70 -6.72 5.24
C THR A 128 10.94 -5.72 4.40
N MET A 129 10.38 -4.70 5.03
CA MET A 129 9.51 -3.72 4.37
C MET A 129 10.22 -2.40 4.19
N ASN A 130 10.17 -1.88 2.97
CA ASN A 130 10.68 -0.56 2.61
C ASN A 130 9.50 0.24 2.06
N THR A 131 9.04 1.24 2.80
CA THR A 131 7.80 1.97 2.51
C THR A 131 8.08 3.41 2.13
N PHE A 132 7.60 3.79 0.96
CA PHE A 132 7.52 5.16 0.47
C PHE A 132 6.07 5.63 0.57
N LEU A 133 5.81 6.68 1.36
CA LEU A 133 4.45 7.16 1.63
C LEU A 133 3.85 7.96 0.47
N GLY A 134 4.67 8.51 -0.43
CA GLY A 134 4.20 9.22 -1.61
C GLY A 134 3.16 10.29 -1.32
N VAL A 135 2.12 10.32 -2.14
CA VAL A 135 0.99 11.25 -2.03
C VAL A 135 0.05 10.96 -0.86
N SER A 136 0.19 9.80 -0.23
CA SER A 136 -0.78 9.32 0.77
C SER A 136 -1.00 10.27 1.96
N PRO A 137 0.03 10.99 2.49
CA PRO A 137 -0.16 11.93 3.60
C PRO A 137 -0.77 13.28 3.18
N GLU A 138 -0.87 13.58 1.88
CA GLU A 138 -1.26 14.91 1.38
C GLU A 138 -2.74 15.25 1.62
N ASP A 139 -3.57 14.31 2.01
CA ASP A 139 -4.99 14.55 2.28
C ASP A 139 -5.30 15.32 3.57
N GLY A 140 -4.30 15.63 4.38
CA GLY A 140 -4.48 16.31 5.65
C GLY A 140 -5.34 15.56 6.68
N CYS A 141 -5.84 14.38 6.32
CA CYS A 141 -6.70 13.54 7.18
C CYS A 141 -5.91 12.51 7.97
N LEU A 142 -4.64 12.28 7.62
CA LEU A 142 -3.81 11.27 8.27
C LEU A 142 -2.98 11.92 9.36
N LEU A 143 -3.49 11.84 10.57
CA LEU A 143 -2.72 12.12 11.77
C LEU A 143 -1.84 10.90 12.07
N TYR A 144 -0.56 11.15 12.23
CA TYR A 144 0.42 10.17 12.69
C TYR A 144 0.24 9.90 14.18
#